data_5120fa4c00b1ed28a8c376767be8dc34
#
_entry.id   5120fa4c00b1ed28a8c376767be8dc34
#
_cell.length_a   1.000
_cell.length_b   1.000
_cell.length_c   1.000
_cell.angle_alpha   90.00
_cell.angle_beta   90.00
_cell.angle_gamma   90.00
#
_symmetry.space_group_name_H-M   'P 1'
#
loop_
_entity.id
_entity.type
_entity.pdbx_description
1 polymer ?
#
loop_
_entity_poly.entity_id
_entity_poly.type
_entity_poly.pdbx_seq_one_letter_code
_entity_poly.pdbx_strand_id
1 'polypeptide(L)'
;MGLLLGSAHYLLAAVVFALLVRAVTGKKAIRRNGEPLRNPPNTLPLVGNGIQFLQPRWNLLSWFDRCQRQFGYETLALTVPTLPPGVLIHDPQNLDYVFKHEGLFTKGNFVKTRSWDLFGNGIINADGDFWKLQRKAGLSFLNTANLRVLTDVALPQYLSESVKELQSTKPNQVVDLQDIFHEITTKLMGKMAYNMEMHFSSPFSSSFDHASGCTAQRFQNPLYPLTELFFGRKFRKSVSIVKKFGLEIVSRAMEDQKAFQDEDGSKTTSFSSSSSASDKLDQISGSLIQSLLSAIPDSPSTVADAALTYLSAGRDTTGQALTWTFYLLLSHPEVLSKIRSEVDSVLSQQQQPLSSEDLPPRPGCCPSHLPSSPQSQCPTPSQSFTKPYDSTPQSPLKSAKPKQNSVLVWCLWAMQRSKLTWGKDADEFNPGRFLDSETGRLAHKSAAEFPVFYGGARTCLGRRMAEGIAVQVIPAVAYLFDFERGWGKGERRSGSSLTLPMGGGCLFL
;
A
#
# COMPACT_ATOMS: atom_id res chain seq x y z
N MET A 1 38.94 -47.31 5.73
CA MET A 1 37.62 -46.76 5.34
C MET A 1 37.30 -45.39 5.99
N GLY A 2 37.71 -45.12 7.25
CA GLY A 2 37.48 -43.85 7.93
C GLY A 2 38.22 -42.62 7.36
N LEU A 3 39.44 -42.80 6.83
CA LEU A 3 40.24 -41.72 6.22
C LEU A 3 39.71 -41.23 4.86
N LEU A 4 39.05 -42.10 4.10
CA LEU A 4 38.44 -41.74 2.82
C LEU A 4 37.11 -40.99 2.97
N LEU A 5 36.37 -41.27 4.02
CA LEU A 5 35.13 -40.52 4.38
C LEU A 5 35.42 -39.09 4.87
N GLY A 6 36.52 -38.92 5.62
CA GLY A 6 36.95 -37.58 6.06
C GLY A 6 37.38 -36.69 4.89
N SER A 7 38.14 -37.23 3.93
CA SER A 7 38.57 -36.44 2.76
C SER A 7 37.42 -36.06 1.82
N ALA A 8 36.37 -36.86 1.71
CA ALA A 8 35.20 -36.56 0.90
C ALA A 8 34.39 -35.37 1.46
N HIS A 9 34.29 -35.24 2.80
CA HIS A 9 33.62 -34.09 3.43
C HIS A 9 34.40 -32.79 3.23
N TYR A 10 35.72 -32.80 3.33
CA TYR A 10 36.55 -31.63 3.06
C TYR A 10 36.50 -31.22 1.57
N LEU A 11 36.50 -32.20 0.64
CA LEU A 11 36.33 -31.95 -0.80
C LEU A 11 34.93 -31.30 -1.07
N LEU A 12 33.88 -31.86 -0.51
CA LEU A 12 32.53 -31.30 -0.65
C LEU A 12 32.46 -29.88 -0.09
N ALA A 13 33.02 -29.65 1.10
CA ALA A 13 33.08 -28.31 1.72
C ALA A 13 33.89 -27.32 0.85
N ALA A 14 35.02 -27.75 0.29
CA ALA A 14 35.83 -26.93 -0.62
C ALA A 14 35.09 -26.61 -1.93
N VAL A 15 34.39 -27.57 -2.52
CA VAL A 15 33.58 -27.37 -3.72
C VAL A 15 32.42 -26.42 -3.45
N VAL A 16 31.69 -26.60 -2.31
CA VAL A 16 30.62 -25.70 -1.88
C VAL A 16 31.17 -24.28 -1.66
N PHE A 17 32.32 -24.16 -0.98
CA PHE A 17 32.99 -22.89 -0.78
C PHE A 17 33.42 -22.24 -2.11
N ALA A 18 34.02 -22.98 -3.01
CA ALA A 18 34.42 -22.49 -4.33
C ALA A 18 33.20 -22.05 -5.18
N LEU A 19 32.08 -22.79 -5.12
CA LEU A 19 30.84 -22.44 -5.79
C LEU A 19 30.22 -21.17 -5.18
N LEU A 20 30.27 -21.03 -3.86
CA LEU A 20 29.84 -19.81 -3.16
C LEU A 20 30.70 -18.61 -3.54
N VAL A 21 32.02 -18.76 -3.54
CA VAL A 21 32.96 -17.71 -3.97
C VAL A 21 32.69 -17.33 -5.44
N ARG A 22 32.52 -18.30 -6.32
CA ARG A 22 32.20 -18.06 -7.73
C ARG A 22 30.85 -17.40 -7.93
N ALA A 23 29.82 -17.77 -7.16
CA ALA A 23 28.50 -17.15 -7.19
C ALA A 23 28.53 -15.70 -6.74
N VAL A 24 29.40 -15.38 -5.79
CA VAL A 24 29.58 -14.01 -5.25
C VAL A 24 30.48 -13.17 -6.15
N THR A 25 31.64 -13.69 -6.57
CA THR A 25 32.62 -12.94 -7.37
C THR A 25 32.26 -12.85 -8.85
N GLY A 26 31.47 -13.81 -9.37
CA GLY A 26 31.02 -13.83 -10.76
C GLY A 26 29.97 -12.78 -11.12
N LYS A 27 29.38 -12.08 -10.14
CA LYS A 27 28.44 -10.98 -10.38
C LYS A 27 29.21 -9.76 -10.89
N LYS A 28 29.10 -9.49 -12.19
CA LYS A 28 29.68 -8.26 -12.77
C LYS A 28 29.07 -7.04 -12.08
N ALA A 29 29.89 -6.12 -11.58
CA ALA A 29 29.45 -4.87 -10.96
C ALA A 29 28.50 -4.08 -11.88
N ILE A 30 27.46 -3.49 -11.30
CA ILE A 30 26.60 -2.53 -12.00
C ILE A 30 27.44 -1.25 -12.14
N ARG A 31 27.53 -0.71 -13.35
CA ARG A 31 28.38 0.43 -13.66
C ARG A 31 27.56 1.61 -14.15
N ARG A 32 28.00 2.80 -13.82
CA ARG A 32 27.53 4.07 -14.33
C ARG A 32 28.71 4.79 -15.00
N ASN A 33 28.57 5.15 -16.27
CA ASN A 33 29.65 5.80 -17.05
C ASN A 33 31.00 5.08 -16.97
N GLY A 34 30.98 3.75 -16.96
CA GLY A 34 32.20 2.95 -16.84
C GLY A 34 32.65 2.65 -15.41
N GLU A 35 32.25 3.46 -14.43
CA GLU A 35 32.59 3.29 -13.02
C GLU A 35 31.57 2.42 -12.28
N PRO A 36 32.02 1.54 -11.36
CA PRO A 36 31.10 0.72 -10.56
C PRO A 36 30.30 1.62 -9.60
N LEU A 37 29.00 1.28 -9.42
CA LEU A 37 28.21 1.94 -8.38
C LEU A 37 28.82 1.67 -7.02
N ARG A 38 28.75 2.68 -6.14
CA ARG A 38 29.21 2.57 -4.75
C ARG A 38 28.35 1.57 -3.98
N ASN A 39 28.97 0.88 -3.06
CA ASN A 39 28.27 -0.03 -2.14
C ASN A 39 27.78 0.73 -0.90
N PRO A 40 26.63 0.28 -0.30
CA PRO A 40 26.18 0.76 1.00
C PRO A 40 27.24 0.55 2.11
N PRO A 41 27.09 1.27 3.24
CA PRO A 41 27.98 1.05 4.39
C PRO A 41 27.84 -0.38 4.93
N ASN A 42 28.93 -0.89 5.48
CA ASN A 42 29.02 -2.24 6.05
C ASN A 42 28.75 -3.37 5.03
N THR A 43 29.02 -3.11 3.75
CA THR A 43 29.03 -4.16 2.73
C THR A 43 30.27 -5.05 2.94
N LEU A 44 30.03 -6.33 3.24
CA LEU A 44 31.11 -7.27 3.52
C LEU A 44 31.59 -7.98 2.24
N PRO A 45 32.86 -8.38 2.16
CA PRO A 45 33.31 -9.32 1.15
C PRO A 45 32.47 -10.61 1.20
N LEU A 46 32.23 -11.29 0.12
CA LEU A 46 31.49 -12.55 0.00
C LEU A 46 29.98 -12.45 0.30
N VAL A 47 29.57 -11.92 1.45
CA VAL A 47 28.13 -11.87 1.86
C VAL A 47 27.45 -10.55 1.50
N GLY A 48 28.20 -9.55 1.04
CA GLY A 48 27.64 -8.26 0.65
C GLY A 48 26.82 -7.60 1.76
N ASN A 49 25.58 -7.27 1.44
CA ASN A 49 24.61 -6.70 2.38
C ASN A 49 23.71 -7.78 3.04
N GLY A 50 24.01 -9.07 2.85
CA GLY A 50 23.16 -10.19 3.29
C GLY A 50 22.82 -10.17 4.78
N ILE A 51 23.77 -9.78 5.66
CA ILE A 51 23.54 -9.67 7.10
C ILE A 51 22.45 -8.64 7.40
N GLN A 52 22.40 -7.51 6.69
CA GLN A 52 21.37 -6.48 6.88
C GLN A 52 19.97 -7.01 6.52
N PHE A 53 19.89 -7.85 5.49
CA PHE A 53 18.64 -8.46 5.04
C PHE A 53 18.14 -9.57 5.98
N LEU A 54 18.99 -10.11 6.83
CA LEU A 54 18.61 -11.08 7.88
C LEU A 54 18.16 -10.42 9.19
N GLN A 55 18.35 -9.10 9.33
CA GLN A 55 17.95 -8.37 10.52
C GLN A 55 16.41 -8.21 10.59
N PRO A 56 15.84 -7.96 11.77
CA PRO A 56 14.43 -7.55 11.89
C PRO A 56 14.11 -6.38 10.95
N ARG A 57 12.89 -6.36 10.44
CA ARG A 57 12.48 -5.38 9.41
C ARG A 57 12.76 -3.94 9.81
N TRP A 58 12.53 -3.59 11.06
CA TRP A 58 12.84 -2.25 11.57
C TRP A 58 14.32 -1.88 11.42
N ASN A 59 15.22 -2.80 11.73
CA ASN A 59 16.65 -2.58 11.59
C ASN A 59 17.05 -2.41 10.12
N LEU A 60 16.41 -3.15 9.21
CA LEU A 60 16.62 -3.03 7.77
C LEU A 60 16.14 -1.65 7.27
N LEU A 61 14.94 -1.20 7.67
CA LEU A 61 14.43 0.14 7.30
C LEU A 61 15.35 1.25 7.83
N SER A 62 15.81 1.15 9.06
CA SER A 62 16.76 2.08 9.67
C SER A 62 18.12 2.05 8.96
N TRP A 63 18.54 0.90 8.43
CA TRP A 63 19.76 0.80 7.64
C TRP A 63 19.61 1.50 6.28
N PHE A 64 18.48 1.39 5.60
CA PHE A 64 18.20 2.16 4.38
C PHE A 64 18.22 3.67 4.65
N ASP A 65 17.67 4.12 5.78
CA ASP A 65 17.72 5.52 6.19
C ASP A 65 19.17 5.98 6.42
N ARG A 66 20.00 5.17 7.10
CA ARG A 66 21.43 5.48 7.25
C ARG A 66 22.15 5.56 5.89
N CYS A 67 21.84 4.69 4.94
CA CYS A 67 22.40 4.77 3.59
C CYS A 67 22.07 6.12 2.95
N GLN A 68 20.82 6.54 3.03
CA GLN A 68 20.37 7.80 2.46
C GLN A 68 21.00 9.01 3.17
N ARG A 69 21.14 9.00 4.49
CA ARG A 69 21.80 10.07 5.25
C ARG A 69 23.28 10.19 4.92
N GLN A 70 23.95 9.07 4.69
CA GLN A 70 25.39 9.06 4.39
C GLN A 70 25.72 9.43 2.94
N PHE A 71 24.90 9.00 1.98
CA PHE A 71 25.17 9.15 0.55
C PHE A 71 24.21 10.09 -0.18
N GLY A 72 23.22 10.64 0.53
CA GLY A 72 22.24 11.54 -0.06
C GLY A 72 21.45 10.87 -1.19
N TYR A 73 21.39 11.53 -2.34
CA TYR A 73 20.69 11.02 -3.52
C TYR A 73 21.52 10.05 -4.37
N GLU A 74 22.70 9.67 -3.92
CA GLU A 74 23.53 8.73 -4.68
C GLU A 74 22.85 7.38 -4.84
N THR A 75 22.91 6.83 -6.04
CA THR A 75 22.41 5.48 -6.36
C THR A 75 23.45 4.46 -5.94
N LEU A 76 23.06 3.46 -5.16
CA LEU A 76 23.94 2.45 -4.59
C LEU A 76 23.70 1.07 -5.19
N ALA A 77 24.75 0.24 -5.22
CA ALA A 77 24.64 -1.16 -5.61
C ALA A 77 24.35 -2.04 -4.40
N LEU A 78 23.25 -2.79 -4.43
CA LEU A 78 22.92 -3.80 -3.42
C LEU A 78 23.42 -5.17 -3.86
N THR A 79 24.16 -5.84 -3.00
CA THR A 79 24.64 -7.19 -3.23
C THR A 79 24.20 -8.08 -2.06
N VAL A 80 23.33 -9.04 -2.34
CA VAL A 80 22.86 -10.04 -1.36
C VAL A 80 23.05 -11.40 -2.00
N PRO A 81 23.65 -12.38 -1.31
CA PRO A 81 23.78 -13.74 -1.81
C PRO A 81 22.42 -14.30 -2.21
N THR A 82 22.37 -15.10 -3.28
CA THR A 82 21.16 -15.72 -3.83
C THR A 82 20.11 -14.77 -4.42
N LEU A 83 20.22 -13.44 -4.19
CA LEU A 83 19.33 -12.46 -4.80
C LEU A 83 19.94 -11.87 -6.09
N PRO A 84 19.12 -11.39 -7.04
CA PRO A 84 19.60 -10.61 -8.16
C PRO A 84 20.34 -9.35 -7.70
N PRO A 85 21.31 -8.83 -8.51
CA PRO A 85 21.93 -7.54 -8.20
C PRO A 85 20.89 -6.44 -8.04
N GLY A 86 20.98 -5.68 -6.97
CA GLY A 86 20.06 -4.60 -6.66
C GLY A 86 20.64 -3.21 -6.97
N VAL A 87 19.77 -2.29 -7.33
CA VAL A 87 20.07 -0.85 -7.47
C VAL A 87 19.18 -0.11 -6.50
N LEU A 88 19.78 0.51 -5.48
CA LEU A 88 19.06 1.30 -4.49
C LEU A 88 18.99 2.76 -4.92
N ILE A 89 17.76 3.25 -5.05
CA ILE A 89 17.44 4.60 -5.49
C ILE A 89 16.98 5.41 -4.28
N HIS A 90 17.58 6.60 -4.09
CA HIS A 90 17.16 7.58 -3.09
C HIS A 90 16.66 8.88 -3.72
N ASP A 91 17.08 9.17 -4.96
CA ASP A 91 16.78 10.40 -5.66
C ASP A 91 15.37 10.37 -6.27
N PRO A 92 14.51 11.37 -5.95
CA PRO A 92 13.21 11.50 -6.58
C PRO A 92 13.25 11.62 -8.11
N GLN A 93 14.29 12.24 -8.68
CA GLN A 93 14.43 12.36 -10.14
C GLN A 93 14.64 11.00 -10.82
N ASN A 94 15.42 10.12 -10.19
CA ASN A 94 15.59 8.76 -10.66
C ASN A 94 14.29 7.96 -10.57
N LEU A 95 13.53 8.17 -9.52
CA LEU A 95 12.24 7.51 -9.34
C LEU A 95 11.19 8.04 -10.34
N ASP A 96 11.18 9.33 -10.63
CA ASP A 96 10.36 9.94 -11.67
C ASP A 96 10.66 9.34 -13.06
N TYR A 97 11.96 9.14 -13.35
CA TYR A 97 12.37 8.44 -14.57
C TYR A 97 11.78 7.02 -14.65
N VAL A 98 11.83 6.27 -13.53
CA VAL A 98 11.23 4.91 -13.47
C VAL A 98 9.73 4.97 -13.73
N PHE A 99 9.03 5.91 -13.13
CA PHE A 99 7.58 6.06 -13.29
C PHE A 99 7.17 6.47 -14.72
N LYS A 100 7.96 7.31 -15.38
CA LYS A 100 7.70 7.72 -16.76
C LYS A 100 8.04 6.65 -17.80
N HIS A 101 8.92 5.73 -17.46
CA HIS A 101 9.40 4.68 -18.37
C HIS A 101 9.06 3.26 -17.86
N GLU A 102 7.91 3.11 -17.20
CA GLU A 102 7.55 1.84 -16.56
C GLU A 102 7.47 0.64 -17.53
N GLY A 103 7.25 0.88 -18.82
CA GLY A 103 7.31 -0.17 -19.85
C GLY A 103 8.68 -0.87 -19.94
N LEU A 104 9.75 -0.25 -19.42
CA LEU A 104 11.08 -0.84 -19.32
C LEU A 104 11.26 -1.67 -18.04
N PHE A 105 10.33 -1.56 -17.09
CA PHE A 105 10.43 -2.18 -15.76
C PHE A 105 9.26 -3.14 -15.54
N THR A 106 9.56 -4.38 -15.29
CA THR A 106 8.57 -5.43 -14.99
C THR A 106 8.68 -5.86 -13.53
N LYS A 107 7.65 -6.52 -13.02
CA LYS A 107 7.73 -7.17 -11.69
C LYS A 107 8.82 -8.24 -11.65
N GLY A 108 9.03 -8.92 -12.76
CA GLY A 108 10.07 -9.92 -12.91
C GLY A 108 9.89 -11.15 -12.01
N ASN A 109 10.76 -12.13 -12.17
CA ASN A 109 10.68 -13.36 -11.38
C ASN A 109 10.96 -13.14 -9.90
N PHE A 110 11.75 -12.12 -9.54
CA PHE A 110 12.05 -11.82 -8.14
C PHE A 110 10.79 -11.56 -7.30
N VAL A 111 9.87 -10.76 -7.81
CA VAL A 111 8.59 -10.45 -7.13
C VAL A 111 7.64 -11.63 -7.26
N LYS A 112 7.44 -12.14 -8.48
CA LYS A 112 6.46 -13.19 -8.78
C LYS A 112 6.68 -14.45 -7.96
N THR A 113 7.91 -14.99 -7.91
CA THR A 113 8.19 -16.22 -7.15
C THR A 113 7.96 -16.10 -5.65
N ARG A 114 8.13 -14.91 -5.08
CA ARG A 114 7.96 -14.68 -3.63
C ARG A 114 6.51 -14.48 -3.20
N SER A 115 5.73 -13.86 -4.04
CA SER A 115 4.32 -13.53 -3.75
C SER A 115 3.31 -14.46 -4.43
N TRP A 116 3.79 -15.43 -5.22
CA TRP A 116 2.95 -16.29 -6.05
C TRP A 116 1.92 -17.08 -5.25
N ASP A 117 2.33 -17.71 -4.16
CA ASP A 117 1.43 -18.54 -3.35
C ASP A 117 0.24 -17.74 -2.81
N LEU A 118 0.46 -16.47 -2.47
CA LEU A 118 -0.60 -15.63 -1.91
C LEU A 118 -1.43 -14.96 -3.01
N PHE A 119 -0.78 -14.34 -4.01
CA PHE A 119 -1.46 -13.48 -4.98
C PHE A 119 -1.59 -14.08 -6.38
N GLY A 120 -0.88 -15.19 -6.68
CA GLY A 120 -0.96 -15.86 -7.98
C GLY A 120 -0.92 -14.89 -9.17
N ASN A 121 -1.95 -14.96 -10.00
CA ASN A 121 -2.13 -14.09 -11.17
C ASN A 121 -2.78 -12.71 -10.85
N GLY A 122 -2.93 -12.32 -9.58
CA GLY A 122 -3.49 -11.02 -9.21
C GLY A 122 -2.67 -9.83 -9.72
N ILE A 123 -3.28 -8.64 -9.74
CA ILE A 123 -2.74 -7.42 -10.36
C ILE A 123 -1.34 -7.02 -9.85
N ILE A 124 -0.98 -7.39 -8.62
CA ILE A 124 0.36 -7.12 -8.06
C ILE A 124 1.45 -7.89 -8.83
N ASN A 125 1.15 -9.11 -9.27
CA ASN A 125 2.08 -9.96 -10.02
C ASN A 125 1.95 -9.83 -11.53
N ALA A 126 0.87 -9.23 -12.01
CA ALA A 126 0.58 -9.12 -13.43
C ALA A 126 1.44 -8.06 -14.12
N ASP A 127 1.81 -8.35 -15.37
CA ASP A 127 2.49 -7.44 -16.29
C ASP A 127 1.77 -7.41 -17.66
N GLY A 128 2.14 -6.44 -18.49
CA GLY A 128 1.65 -6.33 -19.87
C GLY A 128 0.12 -6.17 -19.98
N ASP A 129 -0.47 -6.83 -20.94
CA ASP A 129 -1.90 -6.70 -21.25
C ASP A 129 -2.78 -7.32 -20.18
N PHE A 130 -2.30 -8.37 -19.53
CA PHE A 130 -3.01 -8.99 -18.42
C PHE A 130 -3.15 -8.06 -17.20
N TRP A 131 -2.11 -7.26 -16.91
CA TRP A 131 -2.19 -6.19 -15.92
C TRP A 131 -3.18 -5.10 -16.35
N LYS A 132 -3.17 -4.68 -17.63
CA LYS A 132 -4.11 -3.66 -18.16
C LYS A 132 -5.56 -4.11 -18.01
N LEU A 133 -5.83 -5.38 -18.28
CA LEU A 133 -7.17 -5.99 -18.16
C LEU A 133 -7.70 -5.88 -16.73
N GLN A 134 -6.93 -6.35 -15.76
CA GLN A 134 -7.31 -6.26 -14.34
C GLN A 134 -7.43 -4.80 -13.88
N ARG A 135 -6.50 -3.93 -14.32
CA ARG A 135 -6.57 -2.50 -14.02
C ARG A 135 -7.85 -1.86 -14.53
N LYS A 136 -8.29 -2.21 -15.74
CA LYS A 136 -9.55 -1.71 -16.31
C LYS A 136 -10.75 -2.14 -15.46
N ALA A 137 -10.82 -3.38 -15.02
CA ALA A 137 -11.86 -3.86 -14.11
C ALA A 137 -11.85 -3.09 -12.78
N GLY A 138 -10.68 -2.87 -12.19
CA GLY A 138 -10.55 -2.07 -10.97
C GLY A 138 -10.93 -0.60 -11.14
N LEU A 139 -10.63 0.02 -12.28
CA LEU A 139 -11.07 1.38 -12.60
C LEU A 139 -12.58 1.48 -12.80
N SER A 140 -13.20 0.46 -13.38
CA SER A 140 -14.66 0.37 -13.49
C SER A 140 -15.32 0.33 -12.09
N PHE A 141 -14.75 -0.42 -11.17
CA PHE A 141 -15.21 -0.46 -9.78
C PHE A 141 -15.00 0.88 -9.04
N LEU A 142 -13.84 1.50 -9.17
CA LEU A 142 -13.47 2.74 -8.49
C LEU A 142 -13.84 4.01 -9.30
N ASN A 143 -14.94 3.96 -10.04
CA ASN A 143 -15.47 5.11 -10.74
C ASN A 143 -16.07 6.14 -9.76
N THR A 144 -16.35 7.35 -10.23
CA THR A 144 -16.82 8.44 -9.38
C THR A 144 -18.17 8.15 -8.72
N ALA A 145 -19.09 7.44 -9.40
CA ALA A 145 -20.40 7.09 -8.86
C ALA A 145 -20.25 6.10 -7.69
N ASN A 146 -19.49 5.03 -7.88
CA ASN A 146 -19.24 4.03 -6.83
C ASN A 146 -18.49 4.63 -5.64
N LEU A 147 -17.52 5.53 -5.90
CA LEU A 147 -16.81 6.23 -4.81
C LEU A 147 -17.75 7.13 -4.01
N ARG A 148 -18.73 7.80 -4.63
CA ARG A 148 -19.73 8.57 -3.91
C ARG A 148 -20.61 7.68 -3.03
N VAL A 149 -21.10 6.55 -3.54
CA VAL A 149 -21.87 5.62 -2.71
C VAL A 149 -21.04 5.06 -1.57
N LEU A 150 -19.74 4.81 -1.80
CA LEU A 150 -18.83 4.41 -0.72
C LEU A 150 -18.74 5.48 0.36
N THR A 151 -18.48 6.74 -0.02
CA THR A 151 -18.26 7.84 0.94
C THR A 151 -19.55 8.33 1.59
N ASP A 152 -20.66 8.34 0.84
CA ASP A 152 -21.90 9.00 1.28
C ASP A 152 -22.91 8.01 1.91
N VAL A 153 -22.74 6.70 1.67
CA VAL A 153 -23.66 5.67 2.16
C VAL A 153 -22.94 4.60 2.99
N ALA A 154 -22.04 3.83 2.38
CA ALA A 154 -21.47 2.66 3.04
C ALA A 154 -20.53 3.02 4.20
N LEU A 155 -19.63 3.98 4.00
CA LEU A 155 -18.68 4.38 5.04
C LEU A 155 -19.37 5.00 6.26
N PRO A 156 -20.33 5.94 6.15
CA PRO A 156 -21.06 6.46 7.31
C PRO A 156 -21.79 5.36 8.10
N GLN A 157 -22.36 4.35 7.42
CA GLN A 157 -23.00 3.23 8.08
C GLN A 157 -22.00 2.45 8.95
N TYR A 158 -20.91 1.94 8.37
CA TYR A 158 -19.93 1.13 9.09
C TYR A 158 -19.14 1.94 10.13
N LEU A 159 -18.89 3.23 9.87
CA LEU A 159 -18.30 4.12 10.86
C LEU A 159 -19.24 4.32 12.06
N SER A 160 -20.55 4.51 11.82
CA SER A 160 -21.54 4.60 12.89
C SER A 160 -21.62 3.34 13.75
N GLU A 161 -21.52 2.16 13.13
CA GLU A 161 -21.45 0.87 13.86
C GLU A 161 -20.21 0.82 14.76
N SER A 162 -19.04 1.16 14.22
CA SER A 162 -17.78 1.19 14.98
C SER A 162 -17.78 2.26 16.10
N VAL A 163 -18.38 3.41 15.86
CA VAL A 163 -18.56 4.46 16.89
C VAL A 163 -19.46 3.94 18.03
N LYS A 164 -20.56 3.27 17.71
CA LYS A 164 -21.43 2.65 18.73
C LYS A 164 -20.71 1.57 19.53
N GLU A 165 -19.90 0.77 18.89
CA GLU A 165 -19.06 -0.24 19.53
C GLU A 165 -18.09 0.42 20.52
N LEU A 166 -17.37 1.45 20.10
CA LEU A 166 -16.48 2.24 20.95
C LEU A 166 -17.23 2.90 22.13
N GLN A 167 -18.42 3.47 21.90
CA GLN A 167 -19.24 4.08 22.95
C GLN A 167 -19.77 3.04 23.97
N SER A 168 -19.94 1.79 23.56
CA SER A 168 -20.39 0.70 24.46
C SER A 168 -19.25 0.16 25.34
N THR A 169 -18.03 0.57 25.10
CA THR A 169 -16.84 0.15 25.85
C THR A 169 -16.90 0.73 27.27
N LYS A 170 -16.55 -0.09 28.26
CA LYS A 170 -16.52 0.37 29.65
C LYS A 170 -15.38 1.39 29.86
N PRO A 171 -15.57 2.38 30.77
CA PRO A 171 -14.48 3.28 31.15
C PRO A 171 -13.23 2.48 31.58
N ASN A 172 -12.06 2.89 31.13
CA ASN A 172 -10.76 2.23 31.35
C ASN A 172 -10.62 0.82 30.74
N GLN A 173 -11.47 0.45 29.80
CA GLN A 173 -11.26 -0.77 29.03
C GLN A 173 -10.31 -0.48 27.86
N VAL A 174 -9.26 -1.29 27.71
CA VAL A 174 -8.32 -1.18 26.60
C VAL A 174 -8.98 -1.64 25.30
N VAL A 175 -8.93 -0.80 24.27
CA VAL A 175 -9.43 -1.09 22.94
C VAL A 175 -8.26 -1.06 21.94
N ASP A 176 -8.25 -1.97 20.98
CA ASP A 176 -7.31 -1.91 19.85
C ASP A 176 -7.94 -1.21 18.64
N LEU A 177 -7.57 0.05 18.42
CA LEU A 177 -8.05 0.80 17.25
C LEU A 177 -7.59 0.19 15.91
N GLN A 178 -6.51 -0.59 15.91
CA GLN A 178 -6.11 -1.31 14.70
C GLN A 178 -7.20 -2.29 14.27
N ASP A 179 -7.80 -3.01 15.19
CA ASP A 179 -8.89 -3.95 14.90
C ASP A 179 -10.14 -3.22 14.40
N ILE A 180 -10.49 -2.10 15.02
CA ILE A 180 -11.62 -1.25 14.60
C ILE A 180 -11.44 -0.73 13.16
N PHE A 181 -10.27 -0.19 12.84
CA PHE A 181 -10.02 0.33 11.49
C PHE A 181 -9.97 -0.79 10.44
N HIS A 182 -9.46 -1.95 10.80
CA HIS A 182 -9.49 -3.12 9.92
C HIS A 182 -10.92 -3.66 9.74
N GLU A 183 -11.76 -3.60 10.78
CA GLU A 183 -13.18 -4.01 10.66
C GLU A 183 -13.91 -3.10 9.66
N ILE A 184 -13.77 -1.76 9.77
CA ILE A 184 -14.36 -0.81 8.83
C ILE A 184 -13.92 -1.11 7.39
N THR A 185 -12.62 -1.24 7.16
CA THR A 185 -12.09 -1.47 5.81
C THR A 185 -12.44 -2.86 5.27
N THR A 186 -12.56 -3.87 6.13
CA THR A 186 -12.98 -5.23 5.77
C THR A 186 -14.44 -5.24 5.32
N LYS A 187 -15.35 -4.62 6.09
CA LYS A 187 -16.77 -4.52 5.75
C LYS A 187 -16.97 -3.75 4.44
N LEU A 188 -16.29 -2.61 4.29
CA LEU A 188 -16.37 -1.81 3.05
C LEU A 188 -15.95 -2.63 1.83
N MET A 189 -14.80 -3.30 1.89
CA MET A 189 -14.33 -4.12 0.77
C MET A 189 -15.24 -5.32 0.53
N GLY A 190 -15.71 -5.98 1.58
CA GLY A 190 -16.64 -7.10 1.48
C GLY A 190 -17.90 -6.73 0.74
N LYS A 191 -18.61 -5.73 1.22
CA LYS A 191 -19.89 -5.30 0.64
C LYS A 191 -19.72 -4.74 -0.76
N MET A 192 -18.88 -3.74 -0.94
CA MET A 192 -18.79 -3.01 -2.20
C MET A 192 -18.11 -3.80 -3.31
N ALA A 193 -17.03 -4.49 -3.02
CA ALA A 193 -16.26 -5.20 -4.04
C ALA A 193 -16.86 -6.58 -4.39
N TYR A 194 -17.48 -7.28 -3.41
CA TYR A 194 -17.83 -8.69 -3.52
C TYR A 194 -19.29 -9.01 -3.15
N ASN A 195 -20.08 -8.06 -2.70
CA ASN A 195 -21.42 -8.24 -2.14
C ASN A 195 -21.46 -9.30 -1.02
N MET A 196 -20.48 -9.25 -0.13
CA MET A 196 -20.33 -10.20 0.98
C MET A 196 -20.18 -9.46 2.30
N GLU A 197 -20.86 -9.95 3.34
CA GLU A 197 -20.58 -9.54 4.71
C GLU A 197 -19.26 -10.18 5.17
N MET A 198 -18.30 -9.35 5.57
CA MET A 198 -16.97 -9.78 5.98
C MET A 198 -16.58 -9.12 7.30
N HIS A 199 -15.93 -9.90 8.16
CA HIS A 199 -15.45 -9.44 9.46
C HIS A 199 -13.95 -9.63 9.60
N PHE A 200 -13.28 -8.70 10.29
CA PHE A 200 -11.85 -8.78 10.55
C PHE A 200 -11.49 -9.98 11.44
N SER A 201 -12.34 -10.36 12.39
CA SER A 201 -12.16 -11.50 13.28
C SER A 201 -12.29 -12.89 12.60
N SER A 202 -12.53 -12.95 11.30
CA SER A 202 -12.76 -14.20 10.57
C SER A 202 -11.50 -15.08 10.47
N PRO A 203 -11.66 -16.42 10.34
CA PRO A 203 -10.53 -17.34 10.10
C PRO A 203 -9.74 -17.01 8.82
N PHE A 204 -10.40 -16.42 7.82
CA PHE A 204 -9.77 -15.89 6.61
C PHE A 204 -8.78 -14.79 6.97
N SER A 205 -9.20 -13.76 7.73
CA SER A 205 -8.36 -12.61 8.07
C SER A 205 -7.09 -13.03 8.81
N SER A 206 -7.19 -13.83 9.86
CA SER A 206 -6.02 -14.31 10.61
C SER A 206 -5.07 -15.16 9.75
N SER A 207 -5.63 -15.96 8.82
CA SER A 207 -4.82 -16.75 7.88
C SER A 207 -4.15 -15.87 6.84
N PHE A 208 -4.85 -14.84 6.37
CA PHE A 208 -4.32 -13.86 5.42
C PHE A 208 -3.17 -13.06 6.03
N ASP A 209 -3.34 -12.57 7.26
CA ASP A 209 -2.31 -11.78 7.97
C ASP A 209 -1.05 -12.61 8.20
N HIS A 210 -1.20 -13.88 8.61
CA HIS A 210 -0.07 -14.79 8.73
C HIS A 210 0.62 -15.07 7.38
N ALA A 211 -0.15 -15.33 6.32
CA ALA A 211 0.40 -15.59 4.98
C ALA A 211 1.10 -14.35 4.40
N SER A 212 0.52 -13.15 4.61
CA SER A 212 1.09 -11.86 4.23
C SER A 212 2.43 -11.61 4.95
N GLY A 213 2.49 -11.89 6.26
CA GLY A 213 3.70 -11.80 7.05
C GLY A 213 4.83 -12.70 6.54
N CYS A 214 4.54 -13.96 6.28
CA CYS A 214 5.51 -14.91 5.71
C CYS A 214 5.94 -14.48 4.30
N THR A 215 5.00 -14.03 3.47
CA THR A 215 5.30 -13.52 2.12
C THR A 215 6.24 -12.32 2.17
N ALA A 216 6.01 -11.38 3.10
CA ALA A 216 6.91 -10.24 3.29
C ALA A 216 8.33 -10.68 3.71
N GLN A 217 8.45 -11.69 4.55
CA GLN A 217 9.74 -12.24 4.96
C GLN A 217 10.51 -12.85 3.78
N ARG A 218 9.84 -13.42 2.77
CA ARG A 218 10.48 -13.94 1.56
C ARG A 218 11.23 -12.87 0.77
N PHE A 219 10.78 -11.62 0.79
CA PHE A 219 11.48 -10.51 0.15
C PHE A 219 12.74 -10.09 0.89
N GLN A 220 12.76 -10.31 2.19
CA GLN A 220 13.85 -9.93 3.07
C GLN A 220 14.85 -11.07 3.29
N ASN A 221 14.37 -12.29 3.57
CA ASN A 221 15.21 -13.43 3.88
C ASN A 221 15.70 -14.15 2.60
N PRO A 222 17.00 -14.08 2.26
CA PRO A 222 17.52 -14.79 1.09
C PRO A 222 17.51 -16.32 1.25
N LEU A 223 17.35 -16.83 2.48
CA LEU A 223 17.33 -18.26 2.81
C LEU A 223 15.90 -18.81 2.98
N TYR A 224 14.87 -18.03 2.58
CA TYR A 224 13.47 -18.42 2.79
C TYR A 224 13.13 -19.81 2.21
N PRO A 225 13.69 -20.29 1.07
CA PRO A 225 13.33 -21.62 0.58
C PRO A 225 13.76 -22.74 1.54
N LEU A 226 14.90 -22.57 2.21
CA LEU A 226 15.37 -23.51 3.22
C LEU A 226 14.54 -23.44 4.51
N THR A 227 14.28 -22.24 4.99
CA THR A 227 13.47 -22.06 6.21
C THR A 227 12.05 -22.58 6.05
N GLU A 228 11.43 -22.39 4.87
CA GLU A 228 10.07 -22.88 4.62
C GLU A 228 9.98 -24.39 4.36
N LEU A 229 11.07 -25.03 3.93
CA LEU A 229 11.11 -26.47 3.82
C LEU A 229 10.82 -27.12 5.18
N PHE A 230 11.43 -26.59 6.24
CA PHE A 230 11.29 -27.13 7.60
C PHE A 230 10.13 -26.53 8.39
N PHE A 231 9.88 -25.24 8.26
CA PHE A 231 8.94 -24.48 9.10
C PHE A 231 7.70 -23.96 8.35
N GLY A 232 7.58 -24.21 7.05
CA GLY A 232 6.52 -23.67 6.19
C GLY A 232 5.14 -24.32 6.32
N ARG A 233 4.93 -25.30 7.22
CA ARG A 233 3.64 -26.01 7.34
C ARG A 233 2.47 -25.07 7.66
N LYS A 234 2.65 -24.16 8.63
CA LYS A 234 1.63 -23.19 9.04
C LYS A 234 1.33 -22.21 7.89
N PHE A 235 2.36 -21.74 7.20
CA PHE A 235 2.21 -20.88 6.02
C PHE A 235 1.36 -21.55 4.94
N ARG A 236 1.69 -22.78 4.55
CA ARG A 236 0.93 -23.53 3.53
C ARG A 236 -0.53 -23.72 3.93
N LYS A 237 -0.81 -24.02 5.21
CA LYS A 237 -2.17 -24.10 5.74
C LYS A 237 -2.90 -22.77 5.60
N SER A 238 -2.27 -21.66 5.98
CA SER A 238 -2.86 -20.31 5.87
C SER A 238 -3.15 -19.94 4.42
N VAL A 239 -2.21 -20.20 3.51
CA VAL A 239 -2.42 -19.98 2.07
C VAL A 239 -3.59 -20.80 1.53
N SER A 240 -3.72 -22.07 1.95
CA SER A 240 -4.83 -22.92 1.54
C SER A 240 -6.21 -22.34 1.96
N ILE A 241 -6.31 -21.83 3.20
CA ILE A 241 -7.54 -21.16 3.68
C ILE A 241 -7.84 -19.91 2.84
N VAL A 242 -6.82 -19.09 2.60
CA VAL A 242 -6.96 -17.86 1.79
C VAL A 242 -7.40 -18.16 0.36
N LYS A 243 -6.77 -19.14 -0.30
CA LYS A 243 -7.14 -19.53 -1.67
C LYS A 243 -8.54 -20.10 -1.76
N LYS A 244 -8.94 -20.91 -0.77
CA LYS A 244 -10.30 -21.42 -0.69
C LYS A 244 -11.33 -20.29 -0.58
N PHE A 245 -11.05 -19.29 0.25
CA PHE A 245 -11.91 -18.12 0.39
C PHE A 245 -11.99 -17.29 -0.90
N GLY A 246 -10.90 -17.13 -1.63
CA GLY A 246 -10.90 -16.49 -2.95
C GLY A 246 -11.81 -17.20 -3.96
N LEU A 247 -11.83 -18.54 -3.96
CA LEU A 247 -12.76 -19.32 -4.80
C LEU A 247 -14.22 -19.20 -4.31
N GLU A 248 -14.44 -19.08 -3.00
CA GLU A 248 -15.76 -18.84 -2.43
C GLU A 248 -16.36 -17.51 -2.91
N ILE A 249 -15.55 -16.43 -2.91
CA ILE A 249 -15.96 -15.12 -3.47
C ILE A 249 -16.44 -15.30 -4.93
N VAL A 250 -15.69 -16.04 -5.75
CA VAL A 250 -16.03 -16.26 -7.16
C VAL A 250 -17.28 -17.08 -7.32
N SER A 251 -17.42 -18.18 -6.54
CA SER A 251 -18.60 -19.06 -6.62
C SER A 251 -19.88 -18.31 -6.29
N ARG A 252 -19.88 -17.53 -5.20
CA ARG A 252 -21.05 -16.70 -4.82
C ARG A 252 -21.40 -15.67 -5.90
N ALA A 253 -20.39 -15.00 -6.45
CA ALA A 253 -20.62 -14.01 -7.50
C ALA A 253 -21.19 -14.64 -8.79
N MET A 254 -20.81 -15.88 -9.11
CA MET A 254 -21.37 -16.63 -10.25
C MET A 254 -22.81 -17.11 -9.97
N GLU A 255 -23.12 -17.45 -8.73
CA GLU A 255 -24.47 -17.79 -8.28
C GLU A 255 -25.41 -16.59 -8.37
N ASP A 256 -24.95 -15.42 -7.83
CA ASP A 256 -25.68 -14.15 -7.93
C ASP A 256 -25.95 -13.79 -9.40
N GLN A 257 -24.97 -13.96 -10.29
CA GLN A 257 -25.13 -13.65 -11.71
C GLN A 257 -26.18 -14.55 -12.39
N LYS A 258 -26.26 -15.84 -12.04
CA LYS A 258 -27.28 -16.76 -12.55
C LYS A 258 -28.67 -16.39 -12.05
N ALA A 259 -28.78 -16.07 -10.74
CA ALA A 259 -30.07 -15.69 -10.16
C ALA A 259 -30.67 -14.46 -10.86
N PHE A 260 -29.83 -13.44 -11.14
CA PHE A 260 -30.25 -12.27 -11.90
C PHE A 260 -30.68 -12.57 -13.34
N GLN A 261 -30.03 -13.51 -14.03
CA GLN A 261 -30.42 -13.93 -15.39
C GLN A 261 -31.75 -14.68 -15.42
N ASP A 262 -32.03 -15.47 -14.40
CA ASP A 262 -33.28 -16.22 -14.28
C ASP A 262 -34.48 -15.31 -13.93
N GLU A 263 -34.24 -14.20 -13.19
CA GLU A 263 -35.30 -13.23 -12.84
C GLU A 263 -35.59 -12.23 -14.00
N ASP A 264 -34.62 -11.87 -14.82
CA ASP A 264 -34.77 -10.87 -15.91
C ASP A 264 -35.65 -11.43 -17.08
N GLY A 265 -35.88 -12.73 -17.11
CA GLY A 265 -36.91 -13.35 -17.98
C GLY A 265 -38.35 -12.95 -17.63
N SER A 266 -38.59 -12.26 -16.50
CA SER A 266 -39.94 -12.01 -15.96
C SER A 266 -40.31 -10.54 -15.71
N LYS A 267 -39.41 -9.59 -15.67
CA LYS A 267 -39.77 -8.17 -15.35
C LYS A 267 -38.94 -7.12 -16.07
N THR A 268 -39.61 -6.38 -16.96
CA THR A 268 -39.23 -5.04 -17.40
C THR A 268 -39.30 -4.06 -16.21
N THR A 269 -38.20 -3.75 -15.54
CA THR A 269 -38.18 -2.76 -14.46
C THR A 269 -38.03 -1.35 -15.03
N SER A 270 -39.13 -0.60 -14.95
CA SER A 270 -39.16 0.84 -15.14
C SER A 270 -38.28 1.55 -14.08
N PHE A 271 -37.33 2.36 -14.53
CA PHE A 271 -36.50 3.23 -13.69
C PHE A 271 -37.38 4.23 -12.94
N SER A 272 -37.53 4.09 -11.63
CA SER A 272 -38.10 5.11 -10.76
C SER A 272 -36.96 5.95 -10.15
N SER A 273 -37.07 7.25 -10.30
CA SER A 273 -36.05 8.24 -9.93
C SER A 273 -35.89 8.55 -8.42
N SER A 274 -36.46 7.72 -7.54
CA SER A 274 -36.39 7.86 -6.07
C SER A 274 -35.90 6.59 -5.39
N SER A 275 -34.65 6.18 -5.70
CA SER A 275 -34.04 5.04 -4.99
C SER A 275 -33.52 5.48 -3.62
N SER A 276 -33.77 4.70 -2.57
CA SER A 276 -33.23 4.90 -1.23
C SER A 276 -31.70 4.79 -1.22
N ALA A 277 -31.05 5.26 -0.14
CA ALA A 277 -29.58 5.12 0.01
C ALA A 277 -29.16 3.63 0.01
N SER A 278 -29.99 2.76 0.59
CA SER A 278 -29.80 1.30 0.59
C SER A 278 -29.84 0.75 -0.83
N ASP A 279 -30.83 1.14 -1.65
CA ASP A 279 -30.95 0.66 -3.04
C ASP A 279 -29.74 1.03 -3.89
N LYS A 280 -29.14 2.21 -3.64
CA LYS A 280 -27.92 2.64 -4.33
C LYS A 280 -26.70 1.78 -3.95
N LEU A 281 -26.59 1.39 -2.68
CA LEU A 281 -25.52 0.52 -2.22
C LEU A 281 -25.66 -0.88 -2.83
N ASP A 282 -26.87 -1.42 -2.87
CA ASP A 282 -27.12 -2.75 -3.44
C ASP A 282 -26.87 -2.81 -4.96
N GLN A 283 -27.16 -1.72 -5.70
CA GLN A 283 -26.87 -1.63 -7.13
C GLN A 283 -25.37 -1.69 -7.47
N ILE A 284 -24.49 -1.20 -6.60
CA ILE A 284 -23.04 -1.21 -6.85
C ILE A 284 -22.29 -2.33 -6.10
N SER A 285 -22.97 -3.01 -5.19
CA SER A 285 -22.41 -4.12 -4.43
C SER A 285 -21.94 -5.24 -5.36
N GLY A 286 -20.71 -5.76 -5.11
CA GLY A 286 -20.12 -6.78 -5.96
C GLY A 286 -19.62 -6.30 -7.33
N SER A 287 -19.63 -5.00 -7.60
CA SER A 287 -19.28 -4.47 -8.94
C SER A 287 -17.84 -4.79 -9.36
N LEU A 288 -16.90 -4.94 -8.43
CA LEU A 288 -15.54 -5.37 -8.76
C LEU A 288 -15.50 -6.82 -9.23
N ILE A 289 -16.11 -7.72 -8.48
CA ILE A 289 -16.07 -9.16 -8.83
C ILE A 289 -16.79 -9.44 -10.15
N GLN A 290 -17.90 -8.75 -10.43
CA GLN A 290 -18.60 -8.83 -11.71
C GLN A 290 -17.75 -8.30 -12.86
N SER A 291 -17.04 -7.18 -12.66
CA SER A 291 -16.10 -6.64 -13.65
C SER A 291 -14.93 -7.59 -13.93
N LEU A 292 -14.44 -8.30 -12.91
CA LEU A 292 -13.37 -9.29 -13.06
C LEU A 292 -13.86 -10.55 -13.77
N LEU A 293 -15.03 -11.05 -13.45
CA LEU A 293 -15.64 -12.21 -14.13
C LEU A 293 -15.88 -11.92 -15.61
N SER A 294 -16.39 -10.73 -15.94
CA SER A 294 -16.59 -10.30 -17.32
C SER A 294 -15.26 -10.15 -18.07
N ALA A 295 -14.20 -9.70 -17.40
CA ALA A 295 -12.90 -9.51 -18.01
C ALA A 295 -12.09 -10.82 -18.18
N ILE A 296 -12.32 -11.82 -17.33
CA ILE A 296 -11.57 -13.08 -17.28
C ILE A 296 -12.55 -14.26 -17.13
N PRO A 297 -13.41 -14.52 -18.13
CA PRO A 297 -14.50 -15.50 -17.99
C PRO A 297 -13.99 -16.95 -17.86
N ASP A 298 -12.87 -17.28 -18.51
CA ASP A 298 -12.41 -18.67 -18.66
C ASP A 298 -11.54 -19.17 -17.51
N SER A 299 -11.28 -18.35 -16.49
CA SER A 299 -10.35 -18.72 -15.40
C SER A 299 -10.84 -18.25 -14.02
N PRO A 300 -11.78 -18.96 -13.38
CA PRO A 300 -12.24 -18.65 -12.02
C PRO A 300 -11.12 -18.55 -10.99
N SER A 301 -10.07 -19.35 -11.10
CA SER A 301 -8.92 -19.32 -10.21
C SER A 301 -8.12 -18.01 -10.36
N THR A 302 -8.00 -17.48 -11.56
CA THR A 302 -7.36 -16.21 -11.83
C THR A 302 -8.19 -15.03 -11.32
N VAL A 303 -9.51 -15.12 -11.45
CA VAL A 303 -10.43 -14.12 -10.85
C VAL A 303 -10.32 -14.15 -9.34
N ALA A 304 -10.22 -15.32 -8.72
CA ALA A 304 -9.99 -15.45 -7.27
C ALA A 304 -8.67 -14.82 -6.82
N ASP A 305 -7.58 -15.03 -7.58
CA ASP A 305 -6.28 -14.38 -7.31
C ASP A 305 -6.37 -12.86 -7.40
N ALA A 306 -7.06 -12.34 -8.41
CA ALA A 306 -7.30 -10.92 -8.57
C ALA A 306 -8.15 -10.36 -7.41
N ALA A 307 -9.24 -11.01 -7.06
CA ALA A 307 -10.12 -10.63 -5.95
C ALA A 307 -9.35 -10.57 -4.63
N LEU A 308 -8.59 -11.60 -4.27
CA LEU A 308 -7.74 -11.62 -3.08
C LEU A 308 -6.72 -10.46 -3.07
N THR A 309 -6.17 -10.12 -4.21
CA THR A 309 -5.21 -9.01 -4.33
C THR A 309 -5.88 -7.67 -4.08
N TYR A 310 -7.06 -7.43 -4.63
CA TYR A 310 -7.83 -6.20 -4.39
C TYR A 310 -8.32 -6.11 -2.95
N LEU A 311 -8.77 -7.22 -2.37
CA LEU A 311 -9.19 -7.28 -0.97
C LEU A 311 -8.06 -6.88 -0.04
N SER A 312 -6.88 -7.47 -0.21
CA SER A 312 -5.69 -7.12 0.55
C SER A 312 -5.33 -5.64 0.40
N ALA A 313 -5.32 -5.14 -0.84
CA ALA A 313 -4.93 -3.77 -1.12
C ALA A 313 -5.87 -2.74 -0.47
N GLY A 314 -7.17 -2.95 -0.51
CA GLY A 314 -8.16 -2.01 0.03
C GLY A 314 -8.31 -2.09 1.56
N ARG A 315 -8.25 -3.31 2.10
CA ARG A 315 -8.39 -3.57 3.53
C ARG A 315 -7.16 -3.11 4.32
N ASP A 316 -6.01 -3.72 4.04
CA ASP A 316 -4.85 -3.64 4.94
C ASP A 316 -4.16 -2.27 4.89
N THR A 317 -4.01 -1.69 3.71
CA THR A 317 -3.25 -0.44 3.56
C THR A 317 -3.95 0.73 4.24
N THR A 318 -5.26 0.84 4.07
CA THR A 318 -6.06 1.93 4.63
C THR A 318 -6.22 1.76 6.14
N GLY A 319 -6.52 0.55 6.64
CA GLY A 319 -6.58 0.25 8.07
C GLY A 319 -5.27 0.58 8.79
N GLN A 320 -4.13 0.21 8.19
CA GLN A 320 -2.81 0.53 8.76
C GLN A 320 -2.50 2.03 8.71
N ALA A 321 -2.87 2.73 7.65
CA ALA A 321 -2.67 4.17 7.58
C ALA A 321 -3.44 4.91 8.69
N LEU A 322 -4.69 4.54 8.94
CA LEU A 322 -5.50 5.05 10.05
C LEU A 322 -4.85 4.74 11.41
N THR A 323 -4.43 3.50 11.62
CA THR A 323 -3.76 3.05 12.85
C THR A 323 -2.53 3.89 13.18
N TRP A 324 -1.61 4.07 12.20
CA TRP A 324 -0.41 4.87 12.42
C TRP A 324 -0.71 6.36 12.56
N THR A 325 -1.77 6.87 11.93
CA THR A 325 -2.22 8.25 12.11
C THR A 325 -2.64 8.49 13.56
N PHE A 326 -3.48 7.63 14.14
CA PHE A 326 -3.89 7.79 15.54
C PHE A 326 -2.73 7.61 16.52
N TYR A 327 -1.81 6.69 16.25
CA TYR A 327 -0.57 6.58 17.04
C TYR A 327 0.22 7.90 17.07
N LEU A 328 0.32 8.58 15.93
CA LEU A 328 1.01 9.86 15.84
C LEU A 328 0.23 11.00 16.50
N LEU A 329 -1.10 11.06 16.31
CA LEU A 329 -1.95 12.07 16.93
C LEU A 329 -1.87 12.07 18.46
N LEU A 330 -1.75 10.89 19.09
CA LEU A 330 -1.52 10.79 20.53
C LEU A 330 -0.18 11.37 21.00
N SER A 331 0.79 11.39 20.12
CA SER A 331 2.11 11.97 20.39
C SER A 331 2.15 13.48 20.07
N HIS A 332 1.12 13.99 19.39
CA HIS A 332 1.01 15.35 18.88
C HIS A 332 -0.36 15.97 19.21
N PRO A 333 -0.65 16.26 20.50
CA PRO A 333 -1.94 16.76 20.94
C PRO A 333 -2.31 18.11 20.31
N GLU A 334 -1.32 18.90 19.91
CA GLU A 334 -1.52 20.15 19.17
C GLU A 334 -2.15 19.93 17.78
N VAL A 335 -1.81 18.82 17.10
CA VAL A 335 -2.43 18.44 15.82
C VAL A 335 -3.85 17.94 16.05
N LEU A 336 -4.07 17.13 17.07
CA LEU A 336 -5.39 16.64 17.46
C LEU A 336 -6.34 17.79 17.79
N SER A 337 -5.87 18.79 18.55
CA SER A 337 -6.63 19.99 18.87
C SER A 337 -7.02 20.79 17.62
N LYS A 338 -6.13 20.91 16.64
CA LYS A 338 -6.45 21.56 15.35
C LYS A 338 -7.54 20.82 14.59
N ILE A 339 -7.48 19.49 14.52
CA ILE A 339 -8.52 18.68 13.86
C ILE A 339 -9.87 18.95 14.54
N ARG A 340 -9.93 18.94 15.87
CA ARG A 340 -11.16 19.21 16.62
C ARG A 340 -11.71 20.63 16.34
N SER A 341 -10.85 21.63 16.35
CA SER A 341 -11.24 23.01 16.04
C SER A 341 -11.75 23.18 14.61
N GLU A 342 -11.19 22.48 13.63
CA GLU A 342 -11.70 22.47 12.26
C GLU A 342 -13.09 21.83 12.17
N VAL A 343 -13.31 20.72 12.88
CA VAL A 343 -14.66 20.09 12.97
C VAL A 343 -15.66 21.03 13.61
N ASP A 344 -15.33 21.69 14.73
CA ASP A 344 -16.20 22.68 15.40
C ASP A 344 -16.57 23.84 14.46
N SER A 345 -15.61 24.33 13.67
CA SER A 345 -15.86 25.42 12.72
C SER A 345 -16.86 25.02 11.64
N VAL A 346 -16.76 23.78 11.11
CA VAL A 346 -17.67 23.25 10.09
C VAL A 346 -19.07 23.04 10.67
N LEU A 347 -19.18 22.47 11.88
CA LEU A 347 -20.47 22.25 12.55
C LEU A 347 -21.17 23.58 12.89
N SER A 348 -20.41 24.57 13.32
CA SER A 348 -20.95 25.91 13.63
C SER A 348 -21.48 26.63 12.39
N GLN A 349 -20.82 26.46 11.23
CA GLN A 349 -21.30 27.03 9.98
C GLN A 349 -22.61 26.37 9.49
N GLN A 350 -22.81 25.09 9.77
CA GLN A 350 -24.04 24.38 9.42
C GLN A 350 -25.24 24.76 10.33
N GLN A 351 -24.99 25.30 11.50
CA GLN A 351 -26.04 25.72 12.45
C GLN A 351 -26.48 27.18 12.29
N GLN A 352 -25.80 27.99 11.47
CA GLN A 352 -26.27 29.36 11.17
C GLN A 352 -27.51 29.28 10.27
N PRO A 353 -28.66 29.88 10.66
CA PRO A 353 -29.81 29.94 9.78
C PRO A 353 -29.44 30.75 8.54
N LEU A 354 -29.58 30.14 7.37
CA LEU A 354 -29.42 30.79 6.07
C LEU A 354 -30.41 31.98 6.02
N SER A 355 -29.88 33.18 6.00
CA SER A 355 -30.68 34.36 5.63
C SER A 355 -31.12 34.18 4.17
N SER A 356 -32.38 34.48 3.91
CA SER A 356 -33.06 34.20 2.65
C SER A 356 -32.51 34.95 1.42
N GLU A 357 -31.43 35.71 1.55
CA GLU A 357 -30.83 36.51 0.49
C GLU A 357 -29.47 35.97 -0.05
N ASP A 358 -28.86 34.97 0.62
CA ASP A 358 -27.56 34.41 0.23
C ASP A 358 -27.67 32.94 -0.19
N LEU A 359 -28.57 32.61 -1.08
CA LEU A 359 -28.61 31.27 -1.69
C LEU A 359 -27.71 31.20 -2.93
N PRO A 360 -26.42 30.77 -2.77
CA PRO A 360 -25.75 30.12 -3.88
C PRO A 360 -26.48 28.79 -4.14
N PRO A 361 -26.55 28.31 -5.39
CA PRO A 361 -27.21 27.04 -5.71
C PRO A 361 -26.61 25.95 -4.82
N ARG A 362 -27.47 25.19 -4.13
CA ARG A 362 -27.15 24.17 -3.12
C ARG A 362 -25.87 23.42 -3.50
N PRO A 363 -24.78 23.52 -2.74
CA PRO A 363 -23.74 22.53 -2.79
C PRO A 363 -24.36 21.27 -2.17
N GLY A 364 -24.46 20.20 -2.97
CA GLY A 364 -24.68 18.87 -2.40
C GLY A 364 -23.65 18.66 -1.29
N CYS A 365 -24.05 18.05 -0.19
CA CYS A 365 -23.27 17.77 1.01
C CYS A 365 -22.09 16.83 0.68
N CYS A 366 -21.07 17.39 0.09
CA CYS A 366 -19.70 16.96 -0.03
C CYS A 366 -18.91 18.12 -0.61
N PRO A 367 -17.71 18.42 -0.21
CA PRO A 367 -16.85 19.29 -0.98
C PRO A 367 -16.58 18.62 -2.32
N SER A 368 -17.47 18.86 -3.30
CA SER A 368 -17.33 18.43 -4.70
C SER A 368 -16.29 19.25 -5.46
N HIS A 369 -15.29 19.76 -4.75
CA HIS A 369 -14.12 20.41 -5.32
C HIS A 369 -12.83 19.65 -4.98
N LEU A 370 -12.84 18.32 -5.27
CA LEU A 370 -11.65 17.75 -5.87
C LEU A 370 -11.71 18.15 -7.34
N PRO A 371 -10.76 18.91 -7.86
CA PRO A 371 -10.77 19.31 -9.25
C PRO A 371 -10.83 18.06 -10.12
N SER A 372 -11.91 17.95 -10.90
CA SER A 372 -11.95 17.09 -12.06
C SER A 372 -10.67 17.34 -12.83
N SER A 373 -9.95 16.27 -13.18
CA SER A 373 -8.79 16.32 -14.06
C SER A 373 -9.07 17.25 -15.23
N PRO A 374 -8.19 18.22 -15.53
CA PRO A 374 -8.32 19.01 -16.74
C PRO A 374 -7.96 18.11 -17.92
N GLN A 375 -8.97 17.59 -18.60
CA GLN A 375 -8.84 17.33 -20.02
C GLN A 375 -9.02 18.66 -20.73
N SER A 376 -8.04 18.96 -21.59
CA SER A 376 -7.98 20.04 -22.56
C SER A 376 -7.77 21.45 -22.00
N GLN A 377 -6.56 21.85 -21.97
CA GLN A 377 -5.91 22.98 -22.62
C GLN A 377 -4.57 23.23 -21.93
N CYS A 378 -3.49 22.81 -22.60
CA CYS A 378 -2.15 23.28 -22.30
C CYS A 378 -2.07 24.78 -22.63
N PRO A 379 -1.74 25.65 -21.67
CA PRO A 379 -1.09 26.90 -22.01
C PRO A 379 0.38 26.60 -22.24
N THR A 380 0.89 27.03 -23.37
CA THR A 380 2.30 27.13 -23.71
C THR A 380 3.12 27.74 -22.57
N PRO A 381 4.30 27.20 -22.25
CA PRO A 381 5.16 27.75 -21.21
C PRO A 381 5.94 28.93 -21.79
N SER A 382 5.57 30.11 -21.41
CA SER A 382 6.45 31.27 -21.48
C SER A 382 6.36 31.99 -20.15
N GLN A 383 7.25 31.64 -19.23
CA GLN A 383 7.98 32.62 -18.41
C GLN A 383 9.00 31.90 -17.53
N SER A 384 10.20 32.28 -17.76
CA SER A 384 11.43 31.92 -17.11
C SER A 384 11.43 32.19 -15.61
N PHE A 385 11.68 31.14 -14.81
CA PHE A 385 12.35 31.30 -13.52
C PHE A 385 13.79 30.79 -13.65
N THR A 386 14.66 31.71 -14.04
CA THR A 386 16.10 31.56 -13.90
C THR A 386 16.50 31.80 -12.45
N LYS A 387 16.91 30.76 -11.74
CA LYS A 387 17.93 30.85 -10.72
C LYS A 387 19.00 29.79 -11.01
N PRO A 388 20.27 30.18 -11.02
CA PRO A 388 21.35 29.34 -11.48
C PRO A 388 21.72 28.33 -10.39
N TYR A 389 21.35 27.09 -10.61
CA TYR A 389 22.11 25.98 -10.07
C TYR A 389 22.72 25.29 -11.28
N ASP A 390 23.88 25.76 -11.64
CA ASP A 390 24.68 25.23 -12.74
C ASP A 390 25.32 23.93 -12.29
N SER A 391 24.61 22.89 -12.53
CA SER A 391 25.05 21.53 -12.82
C SER A 391 23.81 20.75 -13.25
N THR A 392 23.62 20.61 -14.55
CA THR A 392 22.67 19.65 -15.11
C THR A 392 23.03 18.26 -14.60
N PRO A 393 22.29 17.69 -13.62
CA PRO A 393 22.50 16.30 -13.26
C PRO A 393 21.92 15.48 -14.42
N GLN A 394 22.81 14.94 -15.24
CA GLN A 394 22.41 13.84 -16.12
C GLN A 394 21.80 12.78 -15.21
N SER A 395 20.48 12.51 -15.40
CA SER A 395 19.77 11.52 -14.61
C SER A 395 20.62 10.24 -14.54
N PRO A 396 21.03 9.79 -13.34
CA PRO A 396 21.93 8.65 -13.20
C PRO A 396 21.47 7.38 -13.87
N LEU A 397 20.14 7.20 -14.01
CA LEU A 397 19.55 6.03 -14.67
C LEU A 397 19.60 6.09 -16.19
N LYS A 398 19.67 7.29 -16.82
CA LYS A 398 19.83 7.37 -18.28
C LYS A 398 21.16 6.81 -18.75
N SER A 399 22.21 6.89 -17.94
CA SER A 399 23.55 6.40 -18.27
C SER A 399 23.88 5.01 -17.70
N ALA A 400 23.17 4.56 -16.68
CA ALA A 400 23.26 3.22 -16.15
C ALA A 400 22.31 2.32 -16.94
N LYS A 401 22.81 1.52 -17.87
CA LYS A 401 22.06 0.38 -18.41
C LYS A 401 21.96 -0.66 -17.30
N PRO A 402 20.84 -0.79 -16.55
CA PRO A 402 20.69 -1.91 -15.63
C PRO A 402 20.80 -3.18 -16.45
N LYS A 403 21.62 -4.11 -15.99
CA LYS A 403 21.69 -5.43 -16.64
C LYS A 403 20.33 -6.07 -16.58
N GLN A 404 19.98 -6.77 -17.65
CA GLN A 404 18.89 -7.73 -17.68
C GLN A 404 18.92 -8.54 -16.36
N ASN A 405 17.82 -8.53 -15.58
CA ASN A 405 17.67 -9.17 -14.26
C ASN A 405 18.22 -8.40 -13.03
N SER A 406 18.47 -7.09 -13.09
CA SER A 406 18.71 -6.29 -11.88
C SER A 406 17.37 -5.87 -11.24
N VAL A 407 17.33 -5.76 -9.89
CA VAL A 407 16.16 -5.31 -9.14
C VAL A 407 16.36 -3.86 -8.73
N LEU A 408 15.40 -2.99 -9.07
CA LEU A 408 15.35 -1.63 -8.54
C LEU A 408 14.68 -1.66 -7.16
N VAL A 409 15.29 -1.00 -6.21
CA VAL A 409 14.82 -0.91 -4.82
C VAL A 409 14.78 0.56 -4.41
N TRP A 410 13.70 0.97 -3.79
CA TRP A 410 13.63 2.24 -3.06
C TRP A 410 12.92 1.99 -1.74
N CYS A 411 13.33 2.73 -0.73
CA CYS A 411 12.77 2.60 0.62
C CYS A 411 11.93 3.83 0.96
N LEU A 412 10.59 3.68 0.97
CA LEU A 412 9.67 4.76 1.32
C LEU A 412 10.01 5.36 2.69
N TRP A 413 10.34 4.52 3.68
CA TRP A 413 10.72 4.97 5.01
C TRP A 413 11.90 5.95 4.99
N ALA A 414 12.95 5.65 4.23
CA ALA A 414 14.11 6.52 4.08
C ALA A 414 13.79 7.76 3.25
N MET A 415 13.08 7.61 2.12
CA MET A 415 12.75 8.73 1.24
C MET A 415 11.86 9.77 1.94
N GLN A 416 10.90 9.34 2.79
CA GLN A 416 10.04 10.25 3.54
C GLN A 416 10.74 10.91 4.75
N ARG A 417 11.99 10.53 5.04
CA ARG A 417 12.86 11.15 6.05
C ARG A 417 14.09 11.85 5.43
N SER A 418 14.07 11.99 4.12
CA SER A 418 15.16 12.66 3.39
C SER A 418 15.19 14.16 3.70
N LYS A 419 16.24 14.62 4.37
CA LYS A 419 16.44 16.06 4.63
C LYS A 419 16.69 16.86 3.36
N LEU A 420 17.13 16.20 2.29
CA LEU A 420 17.30 16.81 0.97
C LEU A 420 15.96 17.09 0.27
N THR A 421 14.97 16.24 0.52
CA THR A 421 13.62 16.38 -0.05
C THR A 421 12.70 17.22 0.83
N TRP A 422 12.74 16.99 2.15
CA TRP A 422 11.75 17.51 3.10
C TRP A 422 12.26 18.59 4.03
N GLY A 423 13.56 18.90 3.99
CA GLY A 423 14.16 19.89 4.87
C GLY A 423 14.66 19.32 6.20
N LYS A 424 15.07 20.21 7.10
CA LYS A 424 15.73 19.85 8.36
C LYS A 424 14.83 19.06 9.32
N ASP A 425 13.51 19.33 9.26
CA ASP A 425 12.44 18.72 10.06
C ASP A 425 11.88 17.43 9.45
N ALA A 426 12.59 16.81 8.49
CA ALA A 426 12.15 15.58 7.82
C ALA A 426 11.88 14.39 8.75
N ASP A 427 12.47 14.38 9.94
CA ASP A 427 12.27 13.35 10.97
C ASP A 427 11.03 13.62 11.83
N GLU A 428 10.46 14.81 11.76
CA GLU A 428 9.35 15.24 12.59
C GLU A 428 7.99 14.98 11.92
N PHE A 429 6.98 14.69 12.74
CA PHE A 429 5.60 14.63 12.29
C PHE A 429 5.06 16.05 12.13
N ASN A 430 5.12 16.58 10.94
CA ASN A 430 4.67 17.92 10.60
C ASN A 430 3.67 17.87 9.43
N PRO A 431 2.35 17.75 9.69
CA PRO A 431 1.33 17.80 8.65
C PRO A 431 1.33 19.11 7.86
N GLY A 432 1.76 20.22 8.47
CA GLY A 432 1.81 21.53 7.83
C GLY A 432 2.71 21.61 6.61
N ARG A 433 3.68 20.68 6.46
CA ARG A 433 4.55 20.61 5.25
C ARG A 433 3.79 20.31 3.96
N PHE A 434 2.57 19.79 4.07
CA PHE A 434 1.69 19.51 2.95
C PHE A 434 0.70 20.62 2.66
N LEU A 435 0.77 21.73 3.40
CA LEU A 435 -0.05 22.93 3.16
C LEU A 435 0.81 23.99 2.48
N ASP A 436 0.21 24.68 1.56
CA ASP A 436 0.75 25.89 0.98
C ASP A 436 0.61 27.03 2.01
N SER A 437 1.69 27.73 2.28
CA SER A 437 1.75 28.75 3.35
C SER A 437 0.89 29.99 3.08
N GLU A 438 0.59 30.27 1.81
CA GLU A 438 -0.18 31.47 1.43
C GLU A 438 -1.68 31.16 1.35
N THR A 439 -2.02 30.00 0.81
CA THR A 439 -3.41 29.63 0.52
C THR A 439 -4.04 28.72 1.57
N GLY A 440 -3.22 28.08 2.43
CA GLY A 440 -3.66 27.04 3.38
C GLY A 440 -4.18 25.76 2.71
N ARG A 441 -4.07 25.63 1.37
CA ARG A 441 -4.52 24.47 0.62
C ARG A 441 -3.43 23.41 0.54
N LEU A 442 -3.81 22.19 0.18
CA LEU A 442 -2.84 21.11 -0.04
C LEU A 442 -1.84 21.49 -1.14
N ALA A 443 -0.56 21.54 -0.77
CA ALA A 443 0.53 21.74 -1.70
C ALA A 443 0.70 20.51 -2.59
N HIS A 444 0.87 20.75 -3.89
CA HIS A 444 1.12 19.66 -4.83
C HIS A 444 2.54 19.10 -4.61
N LYS A 445 2.63 17.79 -4.35
CA LYS A 445 3.88 17.03 -4.34
C LYS A 445 3.89 16.04 -5.50
N SER A 446 5.02 15.93 -6.18
CA SER A 446 5.17 14.96 -7.26
C SER A 446 5.09 13.53 -6.71
N ALA A 447 4.64 12.60 -7.55
CA ALA A 447 4.62 11.17 -7.16
C ALA A 447 6.02 10.63 -6.83
N ALA A 448 7.06 11.23 -7.32
CA ALA A 448 8.44 10.82 -7.05
C ALA A 448 8.97 11.36 -5.70
N GLU A 449 8.54 12.55 -5.28
CA GLU A 449 8.84 13.09 -3.95
C GLU A 449 8.02 12.39 -2.87
N PHE A 450 6.74 12.10 -3.17
CA PHE A 450 5.80 11.43 -2.27
C PHE A 450 5.24 10.13 -2.89
N PRO A 451 6.06 9.08 -3.04
CA PRO A 451 5.71 7.87 -3.78
C PRO A 451 4.83 6.88 -2.99
N VAL A 452 4.05 7.37 -2.02
CA VAL A 452 3.16 6.55 -1.17
C VAL A 452 2.09 5.84 -1.99
N PHE A 453 1.57 6.50 -3.02
CA PHE A 453 0.59 5.94 -3.95
C PHE A 453 1.22 5.47 -5.27
N TYR A 454 2.55 5.29 -5.30
CA TYR A 454 3.31 5.01 -6.52
C TYR A 454 3.18 6.14 -7.56
N GLY A 455 3.58 5.90 -8.82
CA GLY A 455 3.50 6.89 -9.90
C GLY A 455 3.32 6.24 -11.27
N GLY A 456 3.18 7.07 -12.30
CA GLY A 456 3.00 6.61 -13.67
C GLY A 456 1.69 5.85 -13.88
N ALA A 457 1.66 4.96 -14.87
CA ALA A 457 0.47 4.19 -15.19
C ALA A 457 0.11 3.16 -14.11
N ARG A 458 1.06 2.81 -13.21
CA ARG A 458 0.84 1.92 -12.07
C ARG A 458 0.47 2.63 -10.77
N THR A 459 0.16 3.93 -10.82
CA THR A 459 -0.40 4.68 -9.68
C THR A 459 -1.52 3.91 -9.00
N CYS A 460 -1.59 4.00 -7.66
CA CYS A 460 -2.59 3.31 -6.85
C CYS A 460 -4.01 3.60 -7.34
N LEU A 461 -4.76 2.54 -7.65
CA LEU A 461 -6.16 2.64 -8.07
C LEU A 461 -7.05 3.15 -6.94
N GLY A 462 -6.79 2.69 -5.72
CA GLY A 462 -7.58 2.99 -4.53
C GLY A 462 -7.24 4.32 -3.85
N ARG A 463 -6.40 5.18 -4.45
CA ARG A 463 -5.98 6.44 -3.81
C ARG A 463 -7.17 7.27 -3.34
N ARG A 464 -8.14 7.54 -4.23
CA ARG A 464 -9.34 8.34 -3.89
C ARG A 464 -10.19 7.68 -2.81
N MET A 465 -10.30 6.36 -2.84
CA MET A 465 -10.99 5.59 -1.81
C MET A 465 -10.31 5.73 -0.46
N ALA A 466 -8.99 5.53 -0.39
CA ALA A 466 -8.22 5.64 0.85
C ALA A 466 -8.26 7.07 1.42
N GLU A 467 -8.11 8.09 0.57
CA GLU A 467 -8.23 9.50 0.96
C GLU A 467 -9.64 9.82 1.47
N GLY A 468 -10.70 9.35 0.79
CA GLY A 468 -12.09 9.56 1.21
C GLY A 468 -12.42 8.88 2.55
N ILE A 469 -11.91 7.68 2.79
CA ILE A 469 -12.05 7.00 4.08
C ILE A 469 -11.31 7.78 5.18
N ALA A 470 -10.07 8.19 4.94
CA ALA A 470 -9.27 8.89 5.93
C ALA A 470 -9.88 10.24 6.34
N VAL A 471 -10.39 11.01 5.37
CA VAL A 471 -11.02 12.32 5.61
C VAL A 471 -12.29 12.22 6.46
N GLN A 472 -12.98 11.09 6.47
CA GLN A 472 -14.17 10.90 7.31
C GLN A 472 -13.83 10.23 8.65
N VAL A 473 -13.03 9.15 8.63
CA VAL A 473 -12.75 8.37 9.85
C VAL A 473 -11.89 9.16 10.83
N ILE A 474 -10.84 9.85 10.36
CA ILE A 474 -9.92 10.55 11.26
C ILE A 474 -10.62 11.65 12.04
N PRO A 475 -11.34 12.62 11.41
CA PRO A 475 -12.04 13.66 12.15
C PRO A 475 -13.13 13.11 13.07
N ALA A 476 -13.93 12.15 12.59
CA ALA A 476 -15.04 11.61 13.38
C ALA A 476 -14.54 10.94 14.67
N VAL A 477 -13.55 10.06 14.57
CA VAL A 477 -13.01 9.35 15.74
C VAL A 477 -12.24 10.31 16.64
N ALA A 478 -11.44 11.24 16.09
CA ALA A 478 -10.68 12.22 16.85
C ALA A 478 -11.56 13.24 17.60
N TYR A 479 -12.74 13.55 17.06
CA TYR A 479 -13.69 14.48 17.64
C TYR A 479 -14.56 13.85 18.73
N LEU A 480 -15.00 12.61 18.51
CA LEU A 480 -15.97 11.93 19.38
C LEU A 480 -15.34 11.29 20.61
N PHE A 481 -14.03 11.02 20.60
CA PHE A 481 -13.37 10.26 21.66
C PHE A 481 -12.10 10.95 22.16
N ASP A 482 -11.90 10.87 23.47
CA ASP A 482 -10.61 11.11 24.09
C ASP A 482 -9.87 9.81 24.27
N PHE A 483 -8.58 9.82 23.94
CA PHE A 483 -7.75 8.64 23.94
C PHE A 483 -6.53 8.81 24.85
N GLU A 484 -6.26 7.79 25.62
CA GLU A 484 -5.00 7.65 26.36
C GLU A 484 -4.23 6.43 25.85
N ARG A 485 -2.92 6.46 26.03
CA ARG A 485 -2.07 5.34 25.62
C ARG A 485 -2.32 4.13 26.48
N GLY A 486 -2.81 3.04 25.92
CA GLY A 486 -3.00 1.75 26.59
C GLY A 486 -1.73 0.90 26.66
N TRP A 487 -0.54 1.46 26.39
CA TRP A 487 0.74 0.74 26.49
C TRP A 487 1.77 1.55 27.28
N GLY A 488 2.74 0.82 27.89
CA GLY A 488 3.80 1.45 28.67
C GLY A 488 4.76 2.35 27.87
N LYS A 489 5.75 2.92 28.55
CA LYS A 489 6.78 3.76 27.93
C LYS A 489 7.53 2.98 26.84
N GLY A 490 7.42 3.40 25.61
CA GLY A 490 8.15 2.81 24.47
C GLY A 490 7.48 3.11 23.14
N GLU A 491 8.29 3.15 22.08
CA GLU A 491 7.78 3.31 20.71
C GLU A 491 7.23 1.98 20.21
N ARG A 492 6.10 2.05 19.52
CA ARG A 492 5.57 0.92 18.75
C ARG A 492 6.38 0.73 17.48
N ARG A 493 6.58 -0.52 17.10
CA ARG A 493 7.30 -0.89 15.88
C ARG A 493 6.38 -1.66 14.95
N SER A 494 6.65 -1.59 13.65
CA SER A 494 5.90 -2.38 12.69
C SER A 494 6.21 -3.86 12.80
N GLY A 495 5.17 -4.67 12.68
CA GLY A 495 5.28 -6.10 12.47
C GLY A 495 5.74 -6.43 11.04
N SER A 496 6.02 -7.70 10.77
CA SER A 496 6.35 -8.19 9.43
C SER A 496 5.07 -8.56 8.69
N SER A 497 4.70 -7.74 7.70
CA SER A 497 3.68 -8.04 6.71
C SER A 497 4.01 -7.32 5.40
N LEU A 498 3.25 -7.53 4.35
CA LEU A 498 3.35 -6.76 3.10
C LEU A 498 2.97 -5.29 3.32
N THR A 499 2.06 -5.02 4.24
CA THR A 499 1.85 -3.72 4.87
C THR A 499 2.70 -3.60 6.15
N LEU A 500 2.59 -2.54 6.90
CA LEU A 500 3.34 -2.33 8.15
C LEU A 500 2.38 -2.33 9.35
N PRO A 501 1.79 -3.50 9.73
CA PRO A 501 0.91 -3.55 10.88
C PRO A 501 1.66 -3.13 12.14
N MET A 502 0.98 -2.51 13.07
CA MET A 502 1.56 -2.13 14.35
C MET A 502 1.76 -3.37 15.21
N GLY A 503 3.00 -3.64 15.61
CA GLY A 503 3.32 -4.76 16.47
C GLY A 503 2.75 -4.56 17.87
N GLY A 504 1.89 -5.48 18.31
CA GLY A 504 1.21 -5.40 19.60
C GLY A 504 -0.02 -4.51 19.62
N GLY A 505 -0.55 -4.16 18.43
CA GLY A 505 -1.77 -3.38 18.28
C GLY A 505 -1.62 -1.89 18.62
N CYS A 506 -2.67 -1.12 18.35
CA CYS A 506 -2.80 0.29 18.71
C CYS A 506 -3.79 0.39 19.89
N LEU A 507 -3.30 0.09 21.09
CA LEU A 507 -4.11 -0.03 22.29
C LEU A 507 -4.41 1.34 22.90
N PHE A 508 -5.67 1.56 23.29
CA PHE A 508 -6.15 2.81 23.91
C PHE A 508 -7.01 2.51 25.13
N LEU A 509 -7.02 3.46 26.05
CA LEU A 509 -7.92 3.51 27.21
C LEU A 509 -9.02 4.53 26.95
#